data_1849b4b721046a3f0a42ba4915f89352
#
_entry.id   1849b4b721046a3f0a42ba4915f89352
#
_cell.length_a   1.000
_cell.length_b   1.000
_cell.length_c   1.000
_cell.angle_alpha   90.00
_cell.angle_beta   90.00
_cell.angle_gamma   90.00
#
_symmetry.space_group_name_H-M   'P 1'
#
loop_
_entity.id
_entity.type
_entity.pdbx_description
1 polymer ?
#
loop_
_entity_poly.entity_id
_entity_poly.type
_entity_poly.pdbx_seq_one_letter_code
_entity_poly.pdbx_strand_id
1 'polypeptide(L)'
;MAKAKINDFTKKEIQLSEIAKALAHPARVRILNILFENNVCITGDIVDQLPLSQSTVSQHLIELKKVGLIKGEIEGLKTCYCLNNKIVESTKTLLNNLFSKICNC
;
A
#
# COMPACT_ATOMS: atom_id res chain seq x y z
N MET A 1 26.42 0.45 8.56
CA MET A 1 25.94 1.38 7.54
C MET A 1 25.53 2.69 8.19
N ALA A 2 26.00 3.79 7.66
CA ALA A 2 25.64 5.09 8.18
C ALA A 2 24.14 5.31 8.01
N LYS A 3 23.49 5.89 9.02
CA LYS A 3 22.10 6.25 8.90
C LYS A 3 21.95 7.34 7.84
N ALA A 4 21.08 7.11 6.86
CA ALA A 4 20.74 8.15 5.91
C ALA A 4 20.15 9.33 6.67
N LYS A 5 20.62 10.52 6.36
CA LYS A 5 20.02 11.73 6.92
C LYS A 5 18.78 12.02 6.10
N ILE A 6 17.63 11.67 6.64
CA ILE A 6 16.34 11.82 5.97
C ILE A 6 16.13 13.26 5.48
N ASN A 7 16.63 14.25 6.22
CA ASN A 7 16.47 15.66 5.86
C ASN A 7 17.24 16.05 4.59
N ASP A 8 18.17 15.21 4.14
CA ASP A 8 18.93 15.46 2.92
C ASP A 8 18.20 15.02 1.65
N PHE A 9 17.05 14.36 1.80
CA PHE A 9 16.23 13.89 0.70
C PHE A 9 14.95 14.72 0.56
N THR A 10 14.42 14.80 -0.66
CA THR A 10 13.16 15.51 -0.87
C THR A 10 11.98 14.73 -0.27
N LYS A 11 10.90 15.45 0.02
CA LYS A 11 9.67 14.81 0.53
C LYS A 11 9.13 13.77 -0.46
N LYS A 12 9.23 14.04 -1.77
CA LYS A 12 8.77 13.11 -2.81
C LYS A 12 9.62 11.85 -2.82
N GLU A 13 10.93 11.97 -2.67
CA GLU A 13 11.82 10.81 -2.60
C GLU A 13 11.50 9.94 -1.40
N ILE A 14 11.30 10.55 -0.25
CA ILE A 14 10.96 9.84 0.99
C ILE A 14 9.61 9.13 0.83
N GLN A 15 8.60 9.85 0.38
CA GLN A 15 7.26 9.31 0.20
C GLN A 15 7.25 8.12 -0.78
N LEU A 16 7.91 8.29 -1.92
CA LEU A 16 7.96 7.23 -2.93
C LEU A 16 8.67 5.98 -2.39
N SER A 17 9.76 6.16 -1.68
CA SER A 17 10.51 5.03 -1.11
C SER A 17 9.69 4.29 -0.05
N GLU A 18 8.93 4.98 0.77
CA GLU A 18 8.05 4.36 1.77
C GLU A 18 6.93 3.56 1.12
N ILE A 19 6.34 4.10 0.06
CA ILE A 19 5.31 3.40 -0.70
C ILE A 19 5.89 2.16 -1.38
N ALA A 20 7.06 2.29 -2.01
CA ALA A 20 7.73 1.16 -2.65
C ALA A 20 8.03 0.05 -1.65
N LYS A 21 8.45 0.43 -0.45
CA LYS A 21 8.71 -0.52 0.63
C LYS A 21 7.45 -1.26 1.06
N ALA A 22 6.32 -0.54 1.13
CA ALA A 22 5.04 -1.16 1.46
C ALA A 22 4.56 -2.11 0.37
N LEU A 23 4.97 -1.91 -0.88
CA LEU A 23 4.62 -2.79 -2.01
C LEU A 23 5.57 -3.98 -2.16
N ALA A 24 6.64 -4.05 -1.39
CA ALA A 24 7.72 -5.02 -1.60
C ALA A 24 7.41 -6.42 -1.04
N HIS A 25 6.19 -6.90 -1.25
CA HIS A 25 5.79 -8.26 -0.89
C HIS A 25 4.63 -8.70 -1.79
N PRO A 26 4.70 -9.92 -2.37
CA PRO A 26 3.64 -10.40 -3.28
C PRO A 26 2.25 -10.39 -2.64
N ALA A 27 2.15 -10.71 -1.36
CA ALA A 27 0.86 -10.71 -0.66
C ALA A 27 0.24 -9.33 -0.62
N ARG A 28 1.04 -8.27 -0.48
CA ARG A 28 0.53 -6.90 -0.44
C ARG A 28 0.01 -6.47 -1.81
N VAL A 29 0.71 -6.83 -2.87
CA VAL A 29 0.23 -6.56 -4.23
C VAL A 29 -1.09 -7.30 -4.46
N ARG A 30 -1.18 -8.56 -4.03
CA ARG A 30 -2.42 -9.32 -4.17
C ARG A 30 -3.59 -8.72 -3.38
N ILE A 31 -3.33 -8.23 -2.18
CA ILE A 31 -4.34 -7.55 -1.37
C ILE A 31 -4.91 -6.35 -2.12
N LEU A 32 -4.05 -5.54 -2.71
CA LEU A 32 -4.50 -4.37 -3.47
C LEU A 32 -5.36 -4.78 -4.67
N ASN A 33 -4.97 -5.84 -5.37
CA ASN A 33 -5.76 -6.37 -6.49
C ASN A 33 -7.12 -6.89 -6.03
N ILE A 34 -7.16 -7.58 -4.90
CA ILE A 34 -8.43 -8.09 -4.33
C ILE A 34 -9.37 -6.92 -4.00
N LEU A 35 -8.84 -5.87 -3.39
CA LEU A 35 -9.65 -4.70 -3.04
C LEU A 35 -10.14 -3.98 -4.28
N PHE A 36 -9.33 -3.91 -5.32
CA PHE A 36 -9.73 -3.33 -6.60
C PHE A 36 -10.84 -4.16 -7.27
N GLU A 37 -10.68 -5.47 -7.34
CA GLU A 37 -11.63 -6.37 -8.01
C GLU A 37 -13.01 -6.34 -7.36
N ASN A 38 -13.06 -6.25 -6.04
CA ASN A 38 -14.33 -6.23 -5.32
C ASN A 38 -15.00 -4.86 -5.33
N ASN A 39 -14.21 -3.80 -5.50
CA ASN A 39 -14.68 -2.41 -5.60
C ASN A 39 -15.60 -1.96 -4.45
N VAL A 40 -15.51 -2.65 -3.33
CA VAL A 40 -16.25 -2.32 -2.09
C VAL A 40 -15.34 -2.65 -0.91
N CYS A 41 -15.68 -2.14 0.26
CA CYS A 41 -14.94 -2.49 1.46
C CYS A 41 -15.11 -3.97 1.78
N ILE A 42 -14.01 -4.65 2.13
CA ILE A 42 -14.01 -6.08 2.42
C ILE A 42 -13.60 -6.30 3.87
N THR A 43 -14.30 -7.18 4.56
CA THR A 43 -13.94 -7.61 5.91
C THR A 43 -13.15 -8.93 5.86
N GLY A 44 -13.54 -9.97 6.54
CA GLY A 44 -12.78 -11.20 6.70
C GLY A 44 -12.41 -11.98 5.45
N ASP A 45 -13.07 -11.72 4.32
CA ASP A 45 -12.87 -12.50 3.09
C ASP A 45 -11.47 -12.36 2.48
N ILE A 46 -10.71 -11.32 2.84
CA ILE A 46 -9.34 -11.15 2.37
C ILE A 46 -8.48 -12.32 2.81
N VAL A 47 -8.64 -12.75 4.07
CA VAL A 47 -7.86 -13.86 4.63
C VAL A 47 -8.10 -15.14 3.83
N ASP A 48 -9.36 -15.40 3.46
CA ASP A 48 -9.75 -16.61 2.76
C ASP A 48 -9.18 -16.66 1.34
N GLN A 49 -8.82 -15.53 0.77
CA GLN A 49 -8.29 -15.45 -0.59
C GLN A 49 -6.76 -15.47 -0.64
N LEU A 50 -6.11 -15.62 0.49
CA LEU A 50 -4.65 -15.62 0.59
C LEU A 50 -4.17 -16.90 1.25
N PRO A 51 -3.04 -17.47 0.76
CA PRO A 51 -2.45 -18.67 1.38
C PRO A 51 -1.62 -18.30 2.62
N LEU A 52 -2.17 -17.52 3.52
CA LEU A 52 -1.48 -16.99 4.69
C LEU A 52 -2.40 -17.03 5.90
N SER A 53 -1.81 -17.03 7.09
CA SER A 53 -2.57 -16.95 8.34
C SER A 53 -3.17 -15.57 8.52
N GLN A 54 -4.21 -15.49 9.34
CA GLN A 54 -4.87 -14.22 9.65
C GLN A 54 -3.92 -13.18 10.23
N SER A 55 -3.02 -13.59 11.12
CA SER A 55 -2.07 -12.67 11.74
C SER A 55 -1.09 -12.09 10.71
N THR A 56 -0.64 -12.88 9.75
CA THR A 56 0.24 -12.43 8.68
C THR A 56 -0.49 -11.46 7.74
N VAL A 57 -1.73 -11.79 7.36
CA VAL A 57 -2.55 -10.90 6.52
C VAL A 57 -2.77 -9.57 7.24
N SER A 58 -3.11 -9.62 8.53
CA SER A 58 -3.31 -8.41 9.33
C SER A 58 -2.07 -7.52 9.35
N GLN A 59 -0.88 -8.12 9.44
CA GLN A 59 0.37 -7.37 9.42
C GLN A 59 0.58 -6.66 8.08
N HIS A 60 0.28 -7.33 6.98
CA HIS A 60 0.34 -6.71 5.65
C HIS A 60 -0.65 -5.57 5.49
N LEU A 61 -1.86 -5.72 6.02
CA LEU A 61 -2.86 -4.66 5.99
C LEU A 61 -2.40 -3.43 6.78
N ILE A 62 -1.77 -3.65 7.93
CA ILE A 62 -1.22 -2.56 8.75
C ILE A 62 -0.17 -1.77 7.95
N GLU A 63 0.74 -2.46 7.27
CA GLU A 63 1.80 -1.82 6.50
C GLU A 63 1.23 -1.01 5.33
N LEU A 64 0.25 -1.53 4.62
CA LEU A 64 -0.42 -0.82 3.53
C LEU A 64 -1.19 0.40 4.05
N LYS A 65 -1.81 0.29 5.21
CA LYS A 65 -2.55 1.39 5.83
C LYS A 65 -1.62 2.51 6.29
N LYS A 66 -0.45 2.17 6.82
CA LYS A 66 0.53 3.18 7.27
C LYS A 66 0.92 4.16 6.19
N VAL A 67 1.07 3.69 4.95
CA VAL A 67 1.43 4.56 3.82
C VAL A 67 0.20 5.16 3.13
N GLY A 68 -0.99 4.81 3.59
CA GLY A 68 -2.24 5.39 3.11
C GLY A 68 -2.80 4.77 1.84
N LEU A 69 -2.24 3.66 1.32
CA LEU A 69 -2.77 3.01 0.12
C LEU A 69 -4.14 2.39 0.35
N ILE A 70 -4.40 1.95 1.57
CA ILE A 70 -5.71 1.46 1.97
C ILE A 70 -6.18 2.22 3.20
N LYS A 71 -7.48 2.18 3.44
CA LYS A 71 -8.09 2.71 4.65
C LYS A 71 -8.96 1.64 5.27
N GLY A 72 -9.03 1.67 6.61
CA GLY A 72 -9.90 0.78 7.36
C GLY A 72 -11.04 1.56 7.97
N GLU A 73 -12.24 1.03 7.83
CA GLU A 73 -13.45 1.59 8.44
C GLU A 73 -14.01 0.59 9.41
N ILE A 74 -14.42 1.07 10.58
CA ILE A 74 -14.97 0.20 11.60
C ILE A 74 -16.48 0.08 11.40
N GLU A 75 -16.96 -1.15 11.21
CA GLU A 75 -18.38 -1.48 11.14
C GLU A 75 -18.69 -2.44 12.26
N GLY A 76 -19.28 -1.93 13.35
CA GLY A 76 -19.52 -2.75 14.53
C GLY A 76 -18.22 -3.26 15.12
N LEU A 77 -18.07 -4.59 15.19
CA LEU A 77 -16.86 -5.25 15.72
C LEU A 77 -15.85 -5.60 14.63
N LYS A 78 -16.13 -5.27 13.37
CA LYS A 78 -15.28 -5.64 12.24
C LYS A 78 -14.65 -4.40 11.61
N THR A 79 -13.44 -4.57 11.06
CA THR A 79 -12.81 -3.55 10.25
C THR A 79 -13.00 -3.90 8.78
N CYS A 80 -13.50 -2.95 8.03
CA CYS A 80 -13.71 -3.06 6.59
C CYS A 80 -12.55 -2.33 5.89
N TYR A 81 -11.90 -2.96 4.92
CA TYR A 81 -10.76 -2.38 4.19
C TYR A 81 -11.14 -2.04 2.77
N CYS A 82 -10.68 -0.90 2.30
CA CYS A 82 -10.86 -0.47 0.92
C CYS A 82 -9.67 0.37 0.45
N LEU A 83 -9.56 0.54 -0.86
CA LEU A 83 -8.51 1.37 -1.44
C LEU A 83 -8.73 2.84 -1.09
N ASN A 84 -7.65 3.55 -0.83
CA ASN A 84 -7.68 5.01 -0.69
C ASN A 84 -7.34 5.61 -2.05
N ASN A 85 -8.35 5.89 -2.84
CA ASN A 85 -8.17 6.33 -4.23
C ASN A 85 -7.34 7.60 -4.36
N LYS A 86 -7.44 8.51 -3.41
CA LYS A 86 -6.67 9.75 -3.42
C LYS A 86 -5.16 9.46 -3.33
N ILE A 87 -4.77 8.58 -2.42
CA ILE A 87 -3.35 8.21 -2.24
C ILE A 87 -2.88 7.35 -3.40
N VAL A 88 -3.72 6.45 -3.91
CA VAL A 88 -3.39 5.63 -5.08
C VAL A 88 -3.10 6.53 -6.29
N GLU A 89 -3.94 7.55 -6.53
CA GLU A 89 -3.72 8.50 -7.62
C GLU A 89 -2.42 9.29 -7.46
N SER A 90 -2.14 9.80 -6.27
CA SER A 90 -0.90 10.54 -6.04
C SER A 90 0.33 9.65 -6.18
N THR A 91 0.23 8.39 -5.76
CA THR A 91 1.28 7.39 -5.93
C THR A 91 1.56 7.13 -7.41
N LYS A 92 0.50 6.95 -8.18
CA LYS A 92 0.60 6.78 -9.63
C LYS A 92 1.36 7.94 -10.27
N THR A 93 1.04 9.17 -9.88
CA THR A 93 1.71 10.37 -10.39
C THR A 93 3.20 10.37 -10.03
N LEU A 94 3.54 10.04 -8.80
CA LEU A 94 4.95 9.95 -8.36
C LEU A 94 5.73 8.91 -9.16
N LEU A 95 5.15 7.73 -9.35
CA LEU A 95 5.78 6.65 -10.12
C LEU A 95 5.94 7.02 -11.59
N ASN A 96 4.89 7.59 -12.19
CA ASN A 96 4.94 8.01 -13.59
C ASN A 96 6.01 9.08 -13.82
N ASN A 97 6.12 10.04 -12.91
CA ASN A 97 7.15 11.08 -13.02
C ASN A 97 8.55 10.50 -12.95
N LEU A 98 8.78 9.56 -12.03
CA LEU A 98 10.08 8.91 -11.92
C LEU A 98 10.40 8.10 -13.17
N PHE A 99 9.48 7.22 -13.59
CA PHE A 99 9.73 6.33 -14.71
C PHE A 99 9.82 7.06 -16.04
N SER A 100 9.09 8.17 -16.20
CA SER A 100 9.22 9.02 -17.39
C SER A 100 10.62 9.62 -17.52
N LYS A 101 11.24 9.98 -16.40
CA LYS A 101 12.60 10.52 -16.40
C LYS A 101 13.64 9.45 -16.69
N ILE A 102 13.59 8.32 -15.98
CA ILE A 102 14.60 7.28 -16.08
C ILE A 102 14.46 6.40 -17.32
N CYS A 103 13.29 6.41 -17.95
CA CYS A 103 13.03 5.64 -19.16
C CYS A 103 13.71 6.27 -20.40
N ASN A 104 14.30 7.42 -20.27
CA ASN A 104 14.94 8.14 -21.35
C ASN A 104 16.43 7.79 -21.46
N CYS A 105 16.72 6.52 -21.58
CA CYS A 105 18.09 6.02 -21.66
C CYS A 105 18.59 6.04 -23.09
#